data_754af40ac01650d9930fc98245ffc232
#
_entry.id   754af40ac01650d9930fc98245ffc232
#
_cell.length_a   1.000
_cell.length_b   1.000
_cell.length_c   1.000
_cell.angle_alpha   90.00
_cell.angle_beta   90.00
_cell.angle_gamma   90.00
#
_symmetry.space_group_name_H-M   'P 1'
#
loop_
_entity.id
_entity.type
_entity.pdbx_description
1 polymer ?
#
loop_
_entity_poly.entity_id
_entity_poly.type
_entity_poly.pdbx_seq_one_letter_code
_entity_poly.pdbx_strand_id
1 'polypeptide(L)'
;MNIKLYITFSFLFAPFFFLCGQTKKDTLSLRVVSYNVENLFDCRHDTLKNDYEFLPDAVRHWNYTKYKKKLDNIARTITAVGGWIPPALVALCEVENDSVLRDLTRRSVLREAGYRYVMTNSPDQRGIDVALLFQRDRFKLISYQGISIPHISGKTKFRPTRDILHVCGMLLNHDTLDVFVVHLPSRSGGAKESEPYRLHAARQLKAAADSVYLHRYHPQILIMGDFNDYPDNASVSKIVSAKAPPQDKSSLQPQRFYHLLARKAATQKDFGSYKYQGEWGLLDHIIVSGTLLQPDADFCTSESKADIFRPSFLLTDDKKYGGVQPFRTYYGMKYQNGYSDHLPAWADFRLIY
;
A
#
# COMPACT_ATOMS: atom_id res chain seq x y z
N MET A 1 -16.67 91.26 26.91
CA MET A 1 -15.54 90.36 27.40
C MET A 1 -15.84 88.97 26.88
N ASN A 2 -15.20 88.62 25.74
CA ASN A 2 -15.48 87.33 25.03
C ASN A 2 -14.47 86.30 25.48
N ILE A 3 -14.91 85.24 26.17
CA ILE A 3 -14.16 84.10 26.56
C ILE A 3 -14.25 83.06 25.42
N LYS A 4 -13.09 82.78 24.72
CA LYS A 4 -12.95 81.71 23.74
C LYS A 4 -12.57 80.44 24.49
N LEU A 5 -13.46 79.43 24.45
CA LEU A 5 -13.23 78.10 24.98
C LEU A 5 -12.47 77.28 23.91
N TYR A 6 -11.25 76.84 24.19
CA TYR A 6 -10.49 75.90 23.38
C TYR A 6 -10.74 74.48 23.88
N ILE A 7 -11.40 73.66 23.08
CA ILE A 7 -11.55 72.21 23.31
C ILE A 7 -10.38 71.49 22.63
N THR A 8 -9.47 70.94 23.44
CA THR A 8 -8.36 70.10 22.95
C THR A 8 -8.82 68.65 22.88
N PHE A 9 -8.94 68.10 21.67
CA PHE A 9 -9.18 66.70 21.45
C PHE A 9 -7.85 65.89 21.53
N SER A 10 -7.64 65.16 22.63
CA SER A 10 -6.54 64.21 22.76
C SER A 10 -6.95 62.87 22.10
N PHE A 11 -6.34 62.58 20.99
CA PHE A 11 -6.43 61.23 20.38
C PHE A 11 -5.57 60.23 21.15
N LEU A 12 -6.20 59.37 21.94
CA LEU A 12 -5.54 58.19 22.50
C LEU A 12 -5.28 57.17 21.42
N PHE A 13 -4.06 57.04 20.94
CA PHE A 13 -3.58 55.98 20.09
C PHE A 13 -3.38 54.74 20.97
N ALA A 14 -4.30 53.76 20.99
CA ALA A 14 -4.12 52.47 21.58
C ALA A 14 -3.31 51.61 20.60
N PRO A 15 -2.12 51.09 20.99
CA PRO A 15 -1.39 50.16 20.12
C PRO A 15 -2.16 48.85 20.04
N PHE A 16 -2.65 48.49 18.84
CA PHE A 16 -3.17 47.17 18.57
C PHE A 16 -2.00 46.18 18.49
N PHE A 17 -1.74 45.50 19.61
CA PHE A 17 -0.85 44.34 19.61
C PHE A 17 -1.58 43.19 18.84
N PHE A 18 -1.18 42.96 17.59
CA PHE A 18 -1.49 41.70 16.92
C PHE A 18 -0.72 40.61 17.70
N LEU A 19 -1.43 39.87 18.56
CA LEU A 19 -0.96 38.57 19.03
C LEU A 19 -0.95 37.65 17.83
N CYS A 20 0.18 37.56 17.16
CA CYS A 20 0.47 36.49 16.20
C CYS A 20 0.61 35.22 17.02
N GLY A 21 -0.50 34.53 17.27
CA GLY A 21 -0.50 33.21 17.87
C GLY A 21 0.26 32.28 16.93
N GLN A 22 1.49 31.94 17.27
CA GLN A 22 2.19 30.81 16.64
C GLN A 22 1.32 29.57 16.91
N THR A 23 0.55 29.13 15.93
CA THR A 23 -0.10 27.82 15.96
C THR A 23 1.00 26.79 16.04
N LYS A 24 1.12 26.15 17.20
CA LYS A 24 2.07 25.04 17.39
C LYS A 24 1.66 23.95 16.40
N LYS A 25 2.49 23.71 15.39
CA LYS A 25 2.28 22.61 14.46
C LYS A 25 2.52 21.29 15.19
N ASP A 26 1.54 20.41 15.16
CA ASP A 26 1.69 19.07 15.71
C ASP A 26 2.34 18.13 14.69
N THR A 27 3.00 17.08 15.19
CA THR A 27 3.68 16.09 14.35
C THR A 27 3.14 14.71 14.64
N LEU A 28 2.76 13.99 13.57
CA LEU A 28 2.25 12.64 13.62
C LEU A 28 3.10 11.70 12.75
N SER A 29 3.32 10.47 13.22
CA SER A 29 3.87 9.39 12.40
C SER A 29 2.71 8.58 11.80
N LEU A 30 2.69 8.48 10.47
CA LEU A 30 1.73 7.67 9.71
C LEU A 30 2.44 6.45 9.14
N ARG A 31 2.09 5.25 9.59
CA ARG A 31 2.58 4.00 9.00
C ARG A 31 1.69 3.57 7.86
N VAL A 32 2.31 3.22 6.73
CA VAL A 32 1.67 2.55 5.60
C VAL A 32 2.21 1.13 5.47
N VAL A 33 1.36 0.21 5.02
CA VAL A 33 1.69 -1.22 4.89
C VAL A 33 1.22 -1.72 3.53
N SER A 34 2.04 -2.52 2.85
CA SER A 34 1.70 -3.31 1.68
C SER A 34 1.78 -4.79 2.04
N TYR A 35 0.69 -5.54 1.87
CA TYR A 35 0.64 -6.94 2.27
C TYR A 35 -0.18 -7.79 1.30
N ASN A 36 0.48 -8.70 0.59
CA ASN A 36 -0.20 -9.79 -0.08
C ASN A 36 -0.58 -10.83 0.98
N VAL A 37 -1.89 -11.08 1.12
CA VAL A 37 -2.43 -11.92 2.18
C VAL A 37 -2.57 -13.39 1.81
N GLU A 38 -2.09 -13.83 0.64
CA GLU A 38 -2.18 -15.20 0.14
C GLU A 38 -3.62 -15.72 0.14
N ASN A 39 -4.41 -15.37 -0.87
CA ASN A 39 -5.75 -15.93 -1.13
C ASN A 39 -6.70 -15.84 0.08
N LEU A 40 -7.12 -14.63 0.43
CA LEU A 40 -8.17 -14.42 1.43
C LEU A 40 -9.54 -14.64 0.79
N PHE A 41 -10.01 -15.88 0.80
CA PHE A 41 -11.32 -16.31 0.33
C PHE A 41 -12.25 -16.61 1.49
N ASP A 42 -13.55 -16.38 1.30
CA ASP A 42 -14.57 -16.96 2.18
C ASP A 42 -14.81 -18.45 1.82
N CYS A 43 -15.92 -19.04 2.23
CA CYS A 43 -16.23 -20.45 1.98
C CYS A 43 -17.45 -20.61 1.05
N ARG A 44 -17.77 -19.58 0.27
CA ARG A 44 -18.94 -19.54 -0.60
C ARG A 44 -18.49 -19.37 -2.03
N HIS A 45 -19.09 -20.14 -2.93
CA HIS A 45 -18.77 -20.05 -4.34
C HIS A 45 -19.32 -18.77 -4.99
N ASP A 46 -18.44 -17.99 -5.64
CA ASP A 46 -18.85 -16.96 -6.58
C ASP A 46 -19.04 -17.59 -7.97
N THR A 47 -20.27 -17.68 -8.43
CA THR A 47 -20.64 -18.31 -9.71
C THR A 47 -19.99 -17.66 -10.94
N LEU A 48 -19.43 -16.46 -10.80
CA LEU A 48 -18.73 -15.73 -11.86
C LEU A 48 -17.21 -15.95 -11.84
N LYS A 49 -16.69 -16.69 -10.85
CA LYS A 49 -15.26 -16.87 -10.61
C LYS A 49 -14.87 -18.36 -10.54
N ASN A 50 -13.58 -18.60 -10.69
CA ASN A 50 -13.00 -19.93 -10.54
C ASN A 50 -12.32 -20.05 -9.16
N ASP A 51 -13.14 -20.03 -8.13
CA ASP A 51 -12.75 -20.10 -6.71
C ASP A 51 -12.92 -21.51 -6.11
N TYR A 52 -13.19 -22.51 -6.95
CA TYR A 52 -13.52 -23.88 -6.54
C TYR A 52 -12.52 -24.50 -5.56
N GLU A 53 -11.25 -24.09 -5.59
CA GLU A 53 -10.24 -24.59 -4.62
C GLU A 53 -10.52 -24.15 -3.18
N PHE A 54 -11.28 -23.07 -2.98
CA PHE A 54 -11.57 -22.48 -1.68
C PHE A 54 -12.97 -22.80 -1.15
N LEU A 55 -13.47 -23.99 -1.49
CA LEU A 55 -14.76 -24.50 -1.00
C LEU A 55 -14.55 -25.65 -0.01
N PRO A 56 -15.53 -25.89 0.91
CA PRO A 56 -15.43 -26.95 1.92
C PRO A 56 -15.23 -28.35 1.33
N ASP A 57 -15.88 -28.64 0.19
CA ASP A 57 -15.83 -29.95 -0.47
C ASP A 57 -14.68 -30.06 -1.49
N ALA A 58 -13.91 -29.00 -1.67
CA ALA A 58 -12.76 -28.98 -2.58
C ALA A 58 -11.53 -29.67 -1.99
N VAL A 59 -10.50 -29.90 -2.84
CA VAL A 59 -9.24 -30.57 -2.45
C VAL A 59 -8.54 -29.90 -1.26
N ARG A 60 -8.66 -28.57 -1.11
CA ARG A 60 -8.10 -27.83 0.03
C ARG A 60 -8.95 -27.96 1.29
N HIS A 61 -10.19 -28.44 1.18
CA HIS A 61 -11.15 -28.47 2.28
C HIS A 61 -11.20 -27.13 3.02
N TRP A 62 -11.37 -26.03 2.24
CA TRP A 62 -11.41 -24.67 2.79
C TRP A 62 -12.75 -24.43 3.47
N ASN A 63 -12.77 -24.47 4.79
CA ASN A 63 -13.97 -24.35 5.59
C ASN A 63 -13.93 -23.11 6.50
N TYR A 64 -15.04 -22.84 7.17
CA TYR A 64 -15.20 -21.68 8.03
C TYR A 64 -14.13 -21.57 9.12
N THR A 65 -13.70 -22.70 9.70
CA THR A 65 -12.65 -22.71 10.73
C THR A 65 -11.31 -22.21 10.17
N LYS A 66 -10.92 -22.67 8.99
CA LYS A 66 -9.70 -22.23 8.30
C LYS A 66 -9.82 -20.76 7.86
N TYR A 67 -10.97 -20.38 7.33
CA TYR A 67 -11.26 -18.98 6.96
C TYR A 67 -11.14 -18.05 8.16
N LYS A 68 -11.83 -18.36 9.27
CA LYS A 68 -11.75 -17.57 10.50
C LYS A 68 -10.32 -17.46 11.02
N LYS A 69 -9.57 -18.57 11.01
CA LYS A 69 -8.16 -18.58 11.39
C LYS A 69 -7.30 -17.68 10.48
N LYS A 70 -7.56 -17.70 9.19
CA LYS A 70 -6.88 -16.82 8.22
C LYS A 70 -7.15 -15.35 8.50
N LEU A 71 -8.41 -14.96 8.75
CA LEU A 71 -8.77 -13.62 9.17
C LEU A 71 -8.02 -13.18 10.43
N ASP A 72 -7.98 -14.04 11.46
CA ASP A 72 -7.30 -13.75 12.73
C ASP A 72 -5.77 -13.60 12.52
N ASN A 73 -5.17 -14.43 11.65
CA ASN A 73 -3.76 -14.34 11.32
C ASN A 73 -3.42 -13.04 10.56
N ILE A 74 -4.22 -12.63 9.57
CA ILE A 74 -4.05 -11.37 8.87
C ILE A 74 -4.22 -10.19 9.84
N ALA A 75 -5.27 -10.21 10.64
CA ALA A 75 -5.53 -9.16 11.62
C ALA A 75 -4.39 -9.03 12.64
N ARG A 76 -3.87 -10.15 13.14
CA ARG A 76 -2.68 -10.19 14.02
C ARG A 76 -1.45 -9.58 13.33
N THR A 77 -1.24 -9.88 12.06
CA THR A 77 -0.10 -9.33 11.30
C THR A 77 -0.22 -7.81 11.17
N ILE A 78 -1.38 -7.29 10.77
CA ILE A 78 -1.62 -5.85 10.63
C ILE A 78 -1.46 -5.13 11.97
N THR A 79 -1.99 -5.71 13.06
CA THR A 79 -1.82 -5.15 14.41
C THR A 79 -0.36 -5.15 14.82
N ALA A 80 0.37 -6.24 14.59
CA ALA A 80 1.77 -6.36 14.99
C ALA A 80 2.69 -5.42 14.21
N VAL A 81 2.46 -5.22 12.91
CA VAL A 81 3.25 -4.26 12.12
C VAL A 81 2.98 -2.83 12.56
N GLY A 82 1.79 -2.52 13.06
CA GLY A 82 1.45 -1.22 13.64
C GLY A 82 2.15 -0.93 14.96
N GLY A 83 2.41 -1.95 15.76
CA GLY A 83 2.90 -1.78 17.13
C GLY A 83 1.83 -1.16 18.03
N TRP A 84 2.13 -0.02 18.65
CA TRP A 84 1.20 0.69 19.53
C TRP A 84 0.11 1.46 18.79
N ILE A 85 0.35 1.83 17.53
CA ILE A 85 -0.56 2.64 16.73
C ILE A 85 -0.88 1.86 15.46
N PRO A 86 -2.16 1.54 15.18
CA PRO A 86 -2.54 0.86 13.96
C PRO A 86 -2.03 1.61 12.72
N PRO A 87 -1.57 0.92 11.66
CA PRO A 87 -1.18 1.58 10.41
C PRO A 87 -2.29 2.46 9.86
N ALA A 88 -1.93 3.65 9.37
CA ALA A 88 -2.92 4.58 8.81
C ALA A 88 -3.52 4.05 7.50
N LEU A 89 -2.69 3.40 6.66
CA LEU A 89 -3.06 2.82 5.39
C LEU A 89 -2.53 1.39 5.29
N VAL A 90 -3.36 0.45 4.83
CA VAL A 90 -2.96 -0.94 4.57
C VAL A 90 -3.45 -1.36 3.19
N ALA A 91 -2.53 -1.47 2.25
CA ALA A 91 -2.79 -2.04 0.93
C ALA A 91 -2.76 -3.56 1.02
N LEU A 92 -3.84 -4.21 0.58
CA LEU A 92 -3.98 -5.65 0.57
C LEU A 92 -4.06 -6.17 -0.87
N CYS A 93 -3.36 -7.27 -1.15
CA CYS A 93 -3.48 -8.03 -2.38
C CYS A 93 -4.05 -9.42 -2.07
N GLU A 94 -4.73 -10.02 -3.04
CA GLU A 94 -5.36 -11.34 -2.95
C GLU A 94 -6.54 -11.40 -1.96
N VAL A 95 -7.40 -10.39 -2.04
CA VAL A 95 -8.67 -10.32 -1.32
C VAL A 95 -9.81 -10.68 -2.27
N GLU A 96 -10.72 -11.55 -1.86
CA GLU A 96 -11.79 -12.02 -2.72
C GLU A 96 -12.89 -10.98 -2.94
N ASN A 97 -13.51 -10.50 -1.86
CA ASN A 97 -14.74 -9.70 -1.98
C ASN A 97 -14.97 -8.78 -0.76
N ASP A 98 -16.04 -7.99 -0.82
CA ASP A 98 -16.50 -7.10 0.27
C ASP A 98 -16.77 -7.86 1.58
N SER A 99 -17.29 -9.09 1.49
CA SER A 99 -17.62 -9.88 2.68
C SER A 99 -16.39 -10.22 3.50
N VAL A 100 -15.27 -10.61 2.86
CA VAL A 100 -14.03 -10.93 3.58
C VAL A 100 -13.41 -9.69 4.22
N LEU A 101 -13.49 -8.52 3.57
CA LEU A 101 -13.01 -7.26 4.15
C LEU A 101 -13.87 -6.79 5.30
N ARG A 102 -15.19 -6.93 5.19
CA ARG A 102 -16.11 -6.65 6.29
C ARG A 102 -15.84 -7.55 7.49
N ASP A 103 -15.61 -8.83 7.26
CA ASP A 103 -15.28 -9.78 8.32
C ASP A 103 -13.90 -9.45 8.92
N LEU A 104 -12.89 -9.12 8.12
CA LEU A 104 -11.58 -8.71 8.60
C LEU A 104 -11.65 -7.44 9.45
N THR A 105 -12.39 -6.43 9.02
CA THR A 105 -12.42 -5.12 9.71
C THR A 105 -13.41 -5.05 10.87
N ARG A 106 -14.45 -5.92 10.92
CA ARG A 106 -15.52 -5.83 11.90
C ARG A 106 -15.63 -7.04 12.82
N ARG A 107 -15.06 -8.20 12.42
CA ARG A 107 -15.19 -9.48 13.14
C ARG A 107 -13.87 -10.07 13.59
N SER A 108 -12.77 -9.32 13.42
CA SER A 108 -11.45 -9.64 13.96
C SER A 108 -11.03 -8.58 14.99
N VAL A 109 -9.80 -8.70 15.52
CA VAL A 109 -9.23 -7.71 16.44
C VAL A 109 -9.07 -6.31 15.78
N LEU A 110 -9.09 -6.22 14.45
CA LEU A 110 -9.05 -4.93 13.74
C LEU A 110 -10.33 -4.10 13.91
N ARG A 111 -11.39 -4.65 14.48
CA ARG A 111 -12.61 -3.89 14.82
C ARG A 111 -12.29 -2.69 15.68
N GLU A 112 -11.38 -2.84 16.62
CA GLU A 112 -10.99 -1.77 17.56
C GLU A 112 -10.18 -0.67 16.87
N ALA A 113 -9.52 -0.97 15.74
CA ALA A 113 -8.79 0.01 14.95
C ALA A 113 -9.70 0.89 14.05
N GLY A 114 -10.98 0.55 13.91
CA GLY A 114 -11.97 1.37 13.23
C GLY A 114 -11.76 1.56 11.73
N TYR A 115 -11.06 0.64 11.07
CA TYR A 115 -10.77 0.74 9.64
C TYR A 115 -12.02 0.87 8.76
N ARG A 116 -11.92 1.75 7.76
CA ARG A 116 -12.73 1.74 6.54
C ARG A 116 -11.91 1.13 5.42
N TYR A 117 -12.56 0.74 4.33
CA TYR A 117 -11.88 0.19 3.17
C TYR A 117 -12.55 0.55 1.86
N VAL A 118 -11.79 0.48 0.79
CA VAL A 118 -12.23 0.45 -0.60
C VAL A 118 -11.50 -0.69 -1.31
N MET A 119 -12.10 -1.27 -2.34
CA MET A 119 -11.52 -2.36 -3.11
C MET A 119 -11.93 -2.27 -4.59
N THR A 120 -11.22 -2.98 -5.45
CA THR A 120 -11.63 -3.23 -6.83
C THR A 120 -12.66 -4.36 -6.90
N ASN A 121 -13.28 -4.51 -8.06
CA ASN A 121 -14.03 -5.69 -8.46
C ASN A 121 -13.59 -6.01 -9.89
N SER A 122 -12.51 -6.75 -9.99
CA SER A 122 -11.75 -6.95 -11.20
C SER A 122 -12.27 -8.15 -12.01
N PRO A 123 -11.97 -8.22 -13.31
CA PRO A 123 -12.32 -9.37 -14.14
C PRO A 123 -11.39 -10.58 -13.94
N ASP A 124 -10.52 -10.59 -12.92
CA ASP A 124 -9.65 -11.74 -12.61
C ASP A 124 -10.47 -13.00 -12.43
N GLN A 125 -10.05 -14.08 -13.11
CA GLN A 125 -10.81 -15.32 -13.13
C GLN A 125 -10.85 -16.06 -11.81
N ARG A 126 -9.80 -15.90 -10.96
CA ARG A 126 -9.76 -16.51 -9.62
C ARG A 126 -10.67 -15.79 -8.64
N GLY A 127 -11.05 -14.53 -8.92
CA GLY A 127 -11.84 -13.71 -8.03
C GLY A 127 -11.01 -13.05 -6.94
N ILE A 128 -9.74 -12.70 -7.21
CA ILE A 128 -8.93 -11.94 -6.29
C ILE A 128 -8.78 -10.49 -6.72
N ASP A 129 -8.76 -9.61 -5.77
CA ASP A 129 -8.73 -8.17 -5.93
C ASP A 129 -7.66 -7.52 -5.06
N VAL A 130 -7.57 -6.20 -5.16
CA VAL A 130 -6.77 -5.34 -4.29
C VAL A 130 -7.68 -4.43 -3.48
N ALA A 131 -7.23 -4.10 -2.26
CA ALA A 131 -7.97 -3.24 -1.36
C ALA A 131 -7.06 -2.27 -0.61
N LEU A 132 -7.61 -1.16 -0.16
CA LEU A 132 -6.97 -0.24 0.76
C LEU A 132 -7.82 -0.12 2.03
N LEU A 133 -7.28 -0.53 3.17
CA LEU A 133 -7.82 -0.18 4.48
C LEU A 133 -7.24 1.17 4.90
N PHE A 134 -8.04 2.01 5.53
CA PHE A 134 -7.59 3.32 6.01
C PHE A 134 -8.26 3.72 7.32
N GLN A 135 -7.53 4.47 8.15
CA GLN A 135 -8.06 5.11 9.36
C GLN A 135 -8.66 6.46 9.00
N ARG A 136 -9.95 6.63 9.27
CA ARG A 136 -10.71 7.81 8.88
C ARG A 136 -10.23 9.11 9.53
N ASP A 137 -9.68 9.03 10.72
CA ASP A 137 -9.13 10.17 11.47
C ASP A 137 -7.76 10.61 10.94
N ARG A 138 -7.16 9.85 10.03
CA ARG A 138 -5.83 10.11 9.46
C ARG A 138 -5.84 10.32 7.95
N PHE A 139 -6.82 9.72 7.29
CA PHE A 139 -6.98 9.78 5.84
C PHE A 139 -8.48 9.87 5.51
N LYS A 140 -8.91 11.05 5.10
CA LYS A 140 -10.29 11.29 4.70
C LYS A 140 -10.46 10.97 3.21
N LEU A 141 -11.14 9.87 2.90
CA LEU A 141 -11.43 9.47 1.52
C LEU A 141 -12.17 10.59 0.76
N ILE A 142 -11.65 10.94 -0.41
CA ILE A 142 -12.28 11.88 -1.35
C ILE A 142 -12.92 11.10 -2.50
N SER A 143 -12.14 10.23 -3.16
CA SER A 143 -12.61 9.42 -4.27
C SER A 143 -11.77 8.15 -4.44
N TYR A 144 -12.32 7.15 -5.12
CA TYR A 144 -11.56 5.98 -5.55
C TYR A 144 -12.13 5.45 -6.87
N GLN A 145 -11.28 4.72 -7.61
CA GLN A 145 -11.65 4.05 -8.84
C GLN A 145 -10.78 2.83 -9.09
N GLY A 146 -11.35 1.82 -9.76
CA GLY A 146 -10.61 0.72 -10.39
C GLY A 146 -10.18 1.15 -11.78
N ILE A 147 -8.89 1.00 -12.09
CA ILE A 147 -8.33 1.28 -13.42
C ILE A 147 -8.11 -0.07 -14.09
N SER A 148 -8.94 -0.35 -15.08
CA SER A 148 -8.89 -1.63 -15.81
C SER A 148 -7.64 -1.74 -16.66
N ILE A 149 -7.10 -2.95 -16.72
CA ILE A 149 -5.97 -3.29 -17.57
C ILE A 149 -6.52 -3.92 -18.85
N PRO A 150 -6.50 -3.19 -19.98
CA PRO A 150 -7.07 -3.65 -21.21
C PRO A 150 -6.32 -4.85 -21.80
N HIS A 151 -6.94 -5.53 -22.74
CA HIS A 151 -6.31 -6.62 -23.48
C HIS A 151 -5.09 -6.11 -24.27
N ILE A 152 -4.02 -6.90 -24.29
CA ILE A 152 -2.83 -6.58 -25.09
C ILE A 152 -3.16 -6.82 -26.56
N SER A 153 -3.12 -5.77 -27.36
CA SER A 153 -3.34 -5.87 -28.81
C SER A 153 -2.37 -6.86 -29.45
N GLY A 154 -2.89 -7.69 -30.36
CA GLY A 154 -2.09 -8.71 -31.05
C GLY A 154 -1.86 -10.02 -30.28
N LYS A 155 -2.33 -10.15 -29.04
CA LYS A 155 -2.36 -11.44 -28.34
C LYS A 155 -3.67 -12.15 -28.58
N THR A 156 -3.62 -13.45 -28.93
CA THR A 156 -4.80 -14.25 -29.23
C THR A 156 -5.58 -14.67 -27.98
N LYS A 157 -4.91 -14.74 -26.82
CA LYS A 157 -5.57 -15.11 -25.56
C LYS A 157 -5.73 -13.88 -24.67
N PHE A 158 -6.99 -13.56 -24.35
CA PHE A 158 -7.30 -12.63 -23.28
C PHE A 158 -6.96 -13.27 -21.93
N ARG A 159 -6.21 -12.55 -21.11
CA ARG A 159 -5.93 -12.91 -19.72
C ARG A 159 -6.45 -11.78 -18.84
N PRO A 160 -7.69 -11.87 -18.37
CA PRO A 160 -8.22 -10.89 -17.42
C PRO A 160 -7.34 -10.89 -16.15
N THR A 161 -7.10 -9.72 -15.62
CA THR A 161 -6.25 -9.53 -14.44
C THR A 161 -6.90 -8.52 -13.51
N ARG A 162 -6.26 -8.30 -12.35
CA ARG A 162 -6.72 -7.32 -11.35
C ARG A 162 -6.61 -5.91 -11.89
N ASP A 163 -7.62 -5.11 -11.61
CA ASP A 163 -7.59 -3.68 -11.81
C ASP A 163 -6.60 -3.03 -10.83
N ILE A 164 -6.11 -1.85 -11.18
CA ILE A 164 -5.31 -1.01 -10.29
C ILE A 164 -6.29 -0.17 -9.47
N LEU A 165 -6.20 -0.21 -8.16
CA LEU A 165 -7.01 0.64 -7.29
C LEU A 165 -6.31 1.99 -7.12
N HIS A 166 -6.94 3.07 -7.57
CA HIS A 166 -6.53 4.44 -7.29
C HIS A 166 -7.46 5.05 -6.25
N VAL A 167 -6.88 5.58 -5.18
CA VAL A 167 -7.58 6.20 -4.06
C VAL A 167 -7.02 7.58 -3.81
N CYS A 168 -7.85 8.60 -3.81
CA CYS A 168 -7.50 9.95 -3.41
C CYS A 168 -8.10 10.26 -2.04
N GLY A 169 -7.30 10.74 -1.12
CA GLY A 169 -7.76 11.17 0.20
C GLY A 169 -7.02 12.38 0.72
N MET A 170 -7.58 13.04 1.71
CA MET A 170 -7.04 14.22 2.36
C MET A 170 -6.39 13.85 3.69
N LEU A 171 -5.19 14.32 3.91
CA LEU A 171 -4.44 14.23 5.16
C LEU A 171 -4.85 15.32 6.15
N LEU A 172 -4.36 15.27 7.40
CA LEU A 172 -4.68 16.24 8.44
C LEU A 172 -4.15 17.65 8.17
N ASN A 173 -3.09 17.77 7.37
CA ASN A 173 -2.57 19.06 6.90
C ASN A 173 -3.33 19.64 5.70
N HIS A 174 -4.49 19.04 5.34
CA HIS A 174 -5.32 19.38 4.20
C HIS A 174 -4.71 19.10 2.82
N ASP A 175 -3.53 18.54 2.73
CA ASP A 175 -2.97 18.05 1.47
C ASP A 175 -3.67 16.77 1.00
N THR A 176 -3.66 16.54 -0.31
CA THR A 176 -4.16 15.30 -0.91
C THR A 176 -3.03 14.30 -1.12
N LEU A 177 -3.32 13.04 -0.80
CA LEU A 177 -2.47 11.89 -1.12
C LEU A 177 -3.21 10.99 -2.11
N ASP A 178 -2.58 10.73 -3.25
CA ASP A 178 -3.05 9.75 -4.24
C ASP A 178 -2.33 8.41 -4.02
N VAL A 179 -3.09 7.38 -3.67
CA VAL A 179 -2.59 6.03 -3.36
C VAL A 179 -2.98 5.08 -4.48
N PHE A 180 -2.01 4.38 -5.05
CA PHE A 180 -2.24 3.30 -5.99
C PHE A 180 -1.94 1.96 -5.32
N VAL A 181 -2.90 1.03 -5.35
CA VAL A 181 -2.69 -0.36 -4.92
C VAL A 181 -2.72 -1.26 -6.13
N VAL A 182 -1.67 -2.07 -6.29
CA VAL A 182 -1.47 -2.91 -7.47
C VAL A 182 -1.22 -4.36 -7.09
N HIS A 183 -1.69 -5.27 -7.94
CA HIS A 183 -1.25 -6.66 -7.95
C HIS A 183 -1.03 -7.08 -9.40
N LEU A 184 0.20 -6.92 -9.88
CA LEU A 184 0.53 -7.18 -11.29
C LEU A 184 0.45 -8.67 -11.63
N PRO A 185 0.32 -9.04 -12.92
CA PRO A 185 0.24 -10.43 -13.36
C PRO A 185 1.39 -11.29 -12.85
N SER A 186 1.06 -12.47 -12.30
CA SER A 186 2.03 -13.39 -11.71
C SER A 186 3.03 -13.93 -12.74
N ARG A 187 4.14 -14.50 -12.25
CA ARG A 187 5.16 -15.19 -13.06
C ARG A 187 4.73 -16.60 -13.49
N SER A 188 3.46 -16.95 -13.33
CA SER A 188 2.92 -18.25 -13.73
C SER A 188 3.14 -18.51 -15.22
N GLY A 189 3.64 -19.70 -15.53
CA GLY A 189 4.03 -20.10 -16.90
C GLY A 189 5.43 -19.62 -17.32
N GLY A 190 6.18 -18.99 -16.39
CA GLY A 190 7.54 -18.51 -16.65
C GLY A 190 7.66 -16.99 -16.51
N ALA A 191 8.79 -16.53 -16.00
CA ALA A 191 9.03 -15.10 -15.77
C ALA A 191 9.08 -14.31 -17.09
N LYS A 192 9.72 -14.87 -18.15
CA LYS A 192 9.83 -14.23 -19.47
C LYS A 192 8.50 -14.24 -20.22
N GLU A 193 7.79 -15.34 -20.19
CA GLU A 193 6.51 -15.55 -20.88
C GLU A 193 5.42 -14.64 -20.34
N SER A 194 5.45 -14.37 -19.05
CA SER A 194 4.50 -13.49 -18.34
C SER A 194 4.93 -12.02 -18.30
N GLU A 195 6.19 -11.68 -18.59
CA GLU A 195 6.71 -10.30 -18.53
C GLU A 195 5.89 -9.30 -19.37
N PRO A 196 5.47 -9.60 -20.64
CA PRO A 196 4.69 -8.64 -21.42
C PRO A 196 3.40 -8.17 -20.73
N TYR A 197 2.78 -9.04 -19.92
CA TYR A 197 1.55 -8.70 -19.17
C TYR A 197 1.87 -7.76 -18.01
N ARG A 198 2.99 -7.98 -17.28
CA ARG A 198 3.43 -7.08 -16.21
C ARG A 198 3.84 -5.72 -16.77
N LEU A 199 4.58 -5.69 -17.89
CA LEU A 199 4.95 -4.43 -18.56
C LEU A 199 3.72 -3.65 -19.01
N HIS A 200 2.69 -4.35 -19.53
CA HIS A 200 1.45 -3.72 -19.95
C HIS A 200 0.70 -3.12 -18.77
N ALA A 201 0.54 -3.85 -17.68
CA ALA A 201 -0.10 -3.37 -16.46
C ALA A 201 0.70 -2.19 -15.84
N ALA A 202 2.04 -2.28 -15.82
CA ALA A 202 2.89 -1.19 -15.35
C ALA A 202 2.75 0.09 -16.19
N ARG A 203 2.51 -0.01 -17.52
CA ARG A 203 2.22 1.16 -18.36
C ARG A 203 0.89 1.82 -17.98
N GLN A 204 -0.15 1.04 -17.67
CA GLN A 204 -1.43 1.59 -17.19
C GLN A 204 -1.24 2.31 -15.85
N LEU A 205 -0.52 1.69 -14.92
CA LEU A 205 -0.18 2.30 -13.64
C LEU A 205 0.58 3.63 -13.86
N LYS A 206 1.62 3.61 -14.70
CA LYS A 206 2.44 4.80 -14.96
C LYS A 206 1.63 5.92 -15.59
N ALA A 207 0.79 5.61 -16.58
CA ALA A 207 -0.07 6.60 -17.23
C ALA A 207 -1.06 7.23 -16.23
N ALA A 208 -1.67 6.42 -15.36
CA ALA A 208 -2.58 6.91 -14.32
C ALA A 208 -1.85 7.79 -13.28
N ALA A 209 -0.67 7.36 -12.82
CA ALA A 209 0.13 8.13 -11.89
C ALA A 209 0.68 9.42 -12.50
N ASP A 210 1.06 9.40 -13.78
CA ASP A 210 1.46 10.62 -14.51
C ASP A 210 0.30 11.61 -14.67
N SER A 211 -0.92 11.12 -14.85
CA SER A 211 -2.11 11.96 -14.88
C SER A 211 -2.30 12.75 -13.57
N VAL A 212 -1.90 12.20 -12.42
CA VAL A 212 -1.93 12.95 -11.15
C VAL A 212 -1.02 14.17 -11.19
N TYR A 213 0.19 14.06 -11.77
CA TYR A 213 1.10 15.22 -11.92
C TYR A 213 0.50 16.33 -12.78
N LEU A 214 -0.38 16.00 -13.71
CA LEU A 214 -1.03 17.00 -14.59
C LEU A 214 -2.21 17.72 -13.92
N HIS A 215 -2.85 17.06 -12.93
CA HIS A 215 -4.12 17.54 -12.35
C HIS A 215 -4.01 17.97 -10.89
N ARG A 216 -2.86 17.76 -10.23
CA ARG A 216 -2.62 18.19 -8.84
C ARG A 216 -1.62 19.33 -8.78
N TYR A 217 -1.91 20.32 -7.96
CA TYR A 217 -0.97 21.42 -7.70
C TYR A 217 0.25 20.93 -6.88
N HIS A 218 -0.01 20.12 -5.85
CA HIS A 218 1.01 19.45 -5.03
C HIS A 218 0.83 17.93 -5.12
N PRO A 219 1.36 17.28 -6.17
CA PRO A 219 1.18 15.84 -6.35
C PRO A 219 1.98 15.06 -5.31
N GLN A 220 1.28 14.36 -4.43
CA GLN A 220 1.82 13.40 -3.47
C GLN A 220 1.29 12.02 -3.85
N ILE A 221 2.18 11.14 -4.32
CA ILE A 221 1.79 9.83 -4.87
C ILE A 221 2.51 8.72 -4.10
N LEU A 222 1.72 7.76 -3.65
CA LEU A 222 2.16 6.52 -3.01
C LEU A 222 1.66 5.33 -3.82
N ILE A 223 2.57 4.47 -4.27
CA ILE A 223 2.25 3.24 -4.99
C ILE A 223 2.67 2.06 -4.11
N MET A 224 1.75 1.14 -3.83
CA MET A 224 1.98 -0.04 -3.01
C MET A 224 1.40 -1.27 -3.67
N GLY A 225 1.94 -2.44 -3.37
CA GLY A 225 1.38 -3.72 -3.79
C GLY A 225 2.42 -4.73 -4.23
N ASP A 226 1.90 -5.87 -4.69
CA ASP A 226 2.69 -6.95 -5.25
C ASP A 226 2.85 -6.75 -6.76
N PHE A 227 4.08 -6.46 -7.18
CA PHE A 227 4.40 -6.27 -8.60
C PHE A 227 4.73 -7.58 -9.32
N ASN A 228 4.87 -8.68 -8.58
CA ASN A 228 5.34 -9.95 -9.15
C ASN A 228 6.65 -9.81 -9.96
N ASP A 229 7.39 -8.73 -9.75
CA ASP A 229 8.69 -8.41 -10.34
C ASP A 229 9.61 -7.82 -9.27
N TYR A 230 10.92 -7.93 -9.46
CA TYR A 230 11.92 -7.33 -8.57
C TYR A 230 12.15 -5.85 -8.90
N PRO A 231 12.79 -5.06 -8.01
CA PRO A 231 13.04 -3.64 -8.25
C PRO A 231 13.82 -3.32 -9.52
N ASP A 232 14.69 -4.23 -9.97
CA ASP A 232 15.51 -4.12 -11.19
C ASP A 232 14.78 -4.57 -12.46
N ASN A 233 13.65 -5.29 -12.34
CA ASN A 233 12.89 -5.74 -13.50
C ASN A 233 12.26 -4.56 -14.25
N ALA A 234 12.04 -4.75 -15.54
CA ALA A 234 11.66 -3.68 -16.46
C ALA A 234 10.33 -2.98 -16.11
N SER A 235 9.37 -3.70 -15.53
CA SER A 235 8.11 -3.12 -15.07
C SER A 235 8.32 -2.01 -14.03
N VAL A 236 9.24 -2.20 -13.09
CA VAL A 236 9.57 -1.27 -12.01
C VAL A 236 10.61 -0.25 -12.47
N SER A 237 11.79 -0.74 -12.92
CA SER A 237 12.97 0.10 -13.17
C SER A 237 12.87 0.96 -14.44
N LYS A 238 12.13 0.47 -15.47
CA LYS A 238 12.01 1.15 -16.77
C LYS A 238 10.63 1.76 -16.99
N ILE A 239 9.54 1.01 -16.75
CA ILE A 239 8.19 1.49 -17.04
C ILE A 239 7.72 2.47 -15.95
N VAL A 240 7.64 2.04 -14.69
CA VAL A 240 7.33 2.95 -13.57
C VAL A 240 8.48 3.93 -13.37
N SER A 241 9.68 3.53 -13.78
CA SER A 241 10.92 4.31 -13.65
C SER A 241 11.28 4.63 -12.20
N ALA A 242 10.94 3.73 -11.29
CA ALA A 242 11.21 3.86 -9.85
C ALA A 242 12.60 3.30 -9.54
N LYS A 243 13.47 4.13 -8.98
CA LYS A 243 14.84 3.78 -8.55
C LYS A 243 15.01 4.08 -7.07
N ALA A 244 16.06 3.54 -6.45
CA ALA A 244 16.43 3.97 -5.11
C ALA A 244 16.62 5.51 -5.07
N PRO A 245 16.19 6.20 -4.00
CA PRO A 245 16.45 7.62 -3.84
C PRO A 245 17.95 7.92 -3.93
N PRO A 246 18.34 9.08 -4.50
CA PRO A 246 19.74 9.47 -4.54
C PRO A 246 20.26 9.70 -3.12
N GLN A 247 21.57 9.47 -2.89
CA GLN A 247 22.20 9.75 -1.60
C GLN A 247 22.29 11.25 -1.35
N ASP A 248 22.64 12.00 -2.39
CA ASP A 248 22.56 13.46 -2.36
C ASP A 248 21.10 13.91 -2.58
N LYS A 249 20.50 14.43 -1.52
CA LYS A 249 19.11 14.90 -1.55
C LYS A 249 18.88 16.09 -2.48
N SER A 250 19.91 16.86 -2.83
CA SER A 250 19.81 17.96 -3.77
C SER A 250 19.47 17.52 -5.19
N SER A 251 19.74 16.25 -5.52
CA SER A 251 19.41 15.61 -6.80
C SER A 251 18.02 14.97 -6.86
N LEU A 252 17.23 15.07 -5.78
CA LEU A 252 15.84 14.61 -5.76
C LEU A 252 14.98 15.43 -6.71
N GLN A 253 14.25 14.74 -7.57
CA GLN A 253 13.32 15.35 -8.52
C GLN A 253 11.87 15.09 -8.07
N PRO A 254 11.08 16.13 -7.74
CA PRO A 254 9.74 15.97 -7.20
C PRO A 254 8.80 15.10 -8.04
N GLN A 255 8.92 15.21 -9.37
CA GLN A 255 8.05 14.51 -10.33
C GLN A 255 8.58 13.12 -10.75
N ARG A 256 9.58 12.57 -10.04
CA ARG A 256 10.06 11.20 -10.27
C ARG A 256 9.58 10.26 -9.18
N PHE A 257 9.49 8.99 -9.54
CA PHE A 257 9.21 7.93 -8.60
C PHE A 257 10.48 7.34 -8.01
N TYR A 258 10.43 7.08 -6.70
CA TYR A 258 11.52 6.47 -5.94
C TYR A 258 11.03 5.28 -5.15
N HIS A 259 11.80 4.22 -5.17
CA HIS A 259 11.50 2.95 -4.52
C HIS A 259 12.21 2.88 -3.17
N LEU A 260 11.46 2.89 -2.08
CA LEU A 260 12.02 2.98 -0.72
C LEU A 260 12.85 1.77 -0.29
N LEU A 261 12.63 0.60 -0.88
CA LEU A 261 13.28 -0.66 -0.49
C LEU A 261 14.32 -1.15 -1.51
N ALA A 262 14.46 -0.51 -2.69
CA ALA A 262 15.31 -1.01 -3.77
C ALA A 262 16.78 -1.10 -3.38
N ARG A 263 17.33 -0.15 -2.61
CA ARG A 263 18.71 -0.17 -2.15
C ARG A 263 18.96 -1.33 -1.19
N LYS A 264 18.06 -1.57 -0.23
CA LYS A 264 18.14 -2.72 0.69
C LYS A 264 18.10 -4.04 -0.08
N ALA A 265 17.19 -4.16 -1.05
CA ALA A 265 17.10 -5.36 -1.90
C ALA A 265 18.37 -5.62 -2.73
N ALA A 266 19.06 -4.56 -3.16
CA ALA A 266 20.30 -4.68 -3.93
C ALA A 266 21.55 -4.94 -3.08
N THR A 267 21.54 -4.58 -1.79
CA THR A 267 22.77 -4.59 -0.95
C THR A 267 22.72 -5.57 0.21
N GLN A 268 21.54 -6.00 0.64
CA GLN A 268 21.38 -6.90 1.78
C GLN A 268 21.05 -8.32 1.29
N LYS A 269 21.87 -9.27 1.69
CA LYS A 269 21.57 -10.69 1.46
C LYS A 269 20.30 -11.08 2.20
N ASP A 270 19.49 -11.92 1.58
CA ASP A 270 18.24 -12.46 2.15
C ASP A 270 17.19 -11.37 2.51
N PHE A 271 17.27 -10.20 1.85
CA PHE A 271 16.25 -9.16 1.95
C PHE A 271 15.14 -9.37 0.92
N GLY A 272 13.91 -9.51 1.38
CA GLY A 272 12.76 -9.71 0.49
C GLY A 272 11.47 -9.93 1.27
N SER A 273 10.37 -9.81 0.56
CA SER A 273 9.02 -10.09 1.07
C SER A 273 8.56 -11.52 0.74
N TYR A 274 9.20 -12.19 -0.19
CA TYR A 274 8.83 -13.50 -0.71
C TYR A 274 10.07 -14.41 -0.83
N LYS A 275 9.92 -15.72 -0.62
CA LYS A 275 11.00 -16.69 -0.80
C LYS A 275 10.61 -17.75 -1.82
N TYR A 276 11.45 -17.92 -2.86
CA TYR A 276 11.25 -18.91 -3.90
C TYR A 276 12.53 -19.71 -4.17
N GLN A 277 12.46 -21.04 -4.12
CA GLN A 277 13.58 -21.96 -4.34
C GLN A 277 14.84 -21.62 -3.50
N GLY A 278 14.64 -21.20 -2.27
CA GLY A 278 15.72 -20.83 -1.35
C GLY A 278 16.14 -19.36 -1.38
N GLU A 279 15.79 -18.64 -2.43
CA GLU A 279 16.18 -17.24 -2.62
C GLU A 279 15.08 -16.27 -2.15
N TRP A 280 15.48 -15.28 -1.36
CA TRP A 280 14.60 -14.17 -0.99
C TRP A 280 14.53 -13.14 -2.13
N GLY A 281 13.34 -12.64 -2.39
CA GLY A 281 13.10 -11.62 -3.39
C GLY A 281 12.08 -10.58 -2.90
N LEU A 282 12.22 -9.35 -3.38
CA LEU A 282 11.31 -8.27 -3.07
C LEU A 282 10.26 -8.15 -4.18
N LEU A 283 9.03 -8.59 -3.92
CA LEU A 283 7.89 -8.50 -4.83
C LEU A 283 6.87 -7.44 -4.39
N ASP A 284 6.82 -7.15 -3.08
CA ASP A 284 5.94 -6.14 -2.48
C ASP A 284 6.68 -4.82 -2.37
N HIS A 285 6.15 -3.81 -3.04
CA HIS A 285 6.85 -2.54 -3.24
C HIS A 285 6.16 -1.39 -2.51
N ILE A 286 6.97 -0.41 -2.10
CA ILE A 286 6.53 0.93 -1.67
C ILE A 286 7.32 1.94 -2.50
N ILE A 287 6.62 2.62 -3.39
CA ILE A 287 7.17 3.60 -4.32
C ILE A 287 6.49 4.93 -4.06
N VAL A 288 7.25 5.99 -4.03
CA VAL A 288 6.76 7.35 -3.71
C VAL A 288 7.18 8.36 -4.77
N SER A 289 6.38 9.41 -4.94
CA SER A 289 6.82 10.61 -5.67
C SER A 289 7.97 11.31 -4.93
N GLY A 290 8.84 11.99 -5.64
CA GLY A 290 9.95 12.71 -5.03
C GLY A 290 9.50 13.85 -4.11
N THR A 291 8.28 14.35 -4.25
CA THR A 291 7.65 15.29 -3.32
C THR A 291 7.61 14.74 -1.89
N LEU A 292 7.37 13.43 -1.74
CA LEU A 292 7.30 12.75 -0.44
C LEU A 292 8.68 12.47 0.19
N LEU A 293 9.77 12.77 -0.50
CA LEU A 293 11.14 12.61 -0.01
C LEU A 293 11.82 13.93 0.37
N GLN A 294 11.13 15.06 0.18
CA GLN A 294 11.64 16.38 0.57
C GLN A 294 11.65 16.50 2.09
N PRO A 295 12.82 16.72 2.74
CA PRO A 295 12.91 16.72 4.20
C PRO A 295 12.08 17.81 4.86
N ASP A 296 11.89 18.92 4.17
CA ASP A 296 11.20 20.12 4.66
C ASP A 296 9.69 20.10 4.34
N ALA A 297 9.21 19.09 3.62
CA ALA A 297 7.78 18.93 3.35
C ALA A 297 7.01 18.57 4.62
N ASP A 298 5.79 19.09 4.76
CA ASP A 298 4.92 18.78 5.89
C ASP A 298 4.52 17.28 5.92
N PHE A 299 4.51 16.61 4.77
CA PHE A 299 4.32 15.15 4.68
C PHE A 299 5.49 14.50 3.92
N CYS A 300 6.31 13.72 4.61
CA CYS A 300 7.50 13.13 4.02
C CYS A 300 7.94 11.81 4.66
N THR A 301 8.79 11.08 3.92
CA THR A 301 9.43 9.84 4.37
C THR A 301 10.89 9.76 3.90
N SER A 302 11.54 8.63 4.14
CA SER A 302 12.89 8.30 3.64
C SER A 302 13.11 6.80 3.56
N GLU A 303 14.15 6.34 2.85
CA GLU A 303 14.53 4.92 2.78
C GLU A 303 14.76 4.28 4.16
N SER A 304 15.31 5.03 5.11
CA SER A 304 15.57 4.54 6.47
C SER A 304 14.29 4.29 7.28
N LYS A 305 13.15 4.79 6.80
CA LYS A 305 11.84 4.64 7.42
C LYS A 305 10.99 3.54 6.79
N ALA A 306 11.57 2.74 5.88
CA ALA A 306 10.88 1.64 5.21
C ALA A 306 11.63 0.32 5.41
N ASP A 307 10.88 -0.78 5.60
CA ASP A 307 11.45 -2.12 5.77
C ASP A 307 10.43 -3.22 5.47
N ILE A 308 10.89 -4.48 5.53
CA ILE A 308 10.05 -5.67 5.55
C ILE A 308 9.80 -6.09 6.99
N PHE A 309 8.54 -6.28 7.34
CA PHE A 309 8.15 -6.75 8.67
C PHE A 309 8.33 -8.26 8.78
N ARG A 310 9.38 -8.69 9.51
CA ARG A 310 9.85 -10.08 9.55
C ARG A 310 9.99 -10.63 10.98
N PRO A 311 8.95 -10.61 11.81
CA PRO A 311 8.99 -11.21 13.13
C PRO A 311 8.97 -12.75 13.05
N SER A 312 9.46 -13.41 14.08
CA SER A 312 9.57 -14.87 14.12
C SER A 312 8.25 -15.62 13.89
N PHE A 313 7.11 -15.05 14.33
CA PHE A 313 5.81 -15.70 14.16
C PHE A 313 5.32 -15.74 12.69
N LEU A 314 5.85 -14.90 11.80
CA LEU A 314 5.57 -14.94 10.35
C LEU A 314 6.50 -15.89 9.60
N LEU A 315 7.42 -16.55 10.28
CA LEU A 315 8.44 -17.39 9.68
C LEU A 315 8.32 -18.84 10.15
N THR A 316 8.76 -19.75 9.31
CA THR A 316 8.93 -21.17 9.61
C THR A 316 10.21 -21.68 8.96
N ASP A 317 10.72 -22.82 9.43
CA ASP A 317 11.90 -23.45 8.84
C ASP A 317 11.65 -23.84 7.39
N ASP A 318 12.60 -23.52 6.52
CA ASP A 318 12.66 -24.03 5.15
C ASP A 318 13.44 -25.35 5.10
N LYS A 319 12.70 -26.46 5.26
CA LYS A 319 13.28 -27.80 5.31
C LYS A 319 13.95 -28.23 3.99
N LYS A 320 13.60 -27.58 2.88
CA LYS A 320 14.11 -27.97 1.56
C LYS A 320 15.39 -27.21 1.17
N TYR A 321 15.42 -25.90 1.47
CA TYR A 321 16.50 -25.04 1.01
C TYR A 321 17.30 -24.43 2.18
N GLY A 322 16.91 -24.72 3.42
CA GLY A 322 17.57 -24.23 4.62
C GLY A 322 17.14 -22.81 5.02
N GLY A 323 17.47 -22.46 6.26
CA GLY A 323 17.07 -21.17 6.84
C GLY A 323 15.56 -21.09 7.11
N VAL A 324 14.99 -19.89 6.97
CA VAL A 324 13.58 -19.63 7.23
C VAL A 324 12.85 -19.15 5.96
N GLN A 325 11.55 -19.36 5.92
CA GLN A 325 10.64 -18.90 4.87
C GLN A 325 9.37 -18.32 5.49
N PRO A 326 8.55 -17.56 4.73
CA PRO A 326 7.26 -17.12 5.21
C PRO A 326 6.39 -18.30 5.63
N PHE A 327 5.72 -18.16 6.78
CA PHE A 327 4.80 -19.17 7.28
C PHE A 327 3.44 -19.02 6.60
N ARG A 328 3.32 -19.64 5.44
CA ARG A 328 2.18 -19.54 4.52
C ARG A 328 0.99 -20.40 4.96
N THR A 329 -0.18 -20.08 4.40
CA THR A 329 -1.44 -20.79 4.68
C THR A 329 -1.42 -22.22 4.16
N TYR A 330 -0.92 -22.42 2.94
CA TYR A 330 -0.76 -23.74 2.32
C TYR A 330 0.62 -23.92 1.72
N TYR A 331 1.16 -25.11 1.83
CA TYR A 331 2.31 -25.56 1.04
C TYR A 331 1.84 -26.64 0.07
N GLY A 332 1.66 -26.30 -1.20
CA GLY A 332 0.89 -27.12 -2.12
C GLY A 332 -0.55 -27.28 -1.63
N MET A 333 -0.99 -28.53 -1.45
CA MET A 333 -2.33 -28.84 -0.92
C MET A 333 -2.36 -29.01 0.60
N LYS A 334 -1.20 -29.00 1.26
CA LYS A 334 -1.11 -29.20 2.70
C LYS A 334 -1.38 -27.90 3.47
N TYR A 335 -2.43 -27.87 4.27
CA TYR A 335 -2.72 -26.76 5.17
C TYR A 335 -1.65 -26.61 6.24
N GLN A 336 -1.07 -25.44 6.38
CA GLN A 336 -0.01 -25.11 7.34
C GLN A 336 -0.51 -24.28 8.52
N ASN A 337 -1.71 -23.71 8.42
CA ASN A 337 -2.25 -22.80 9.43
C ASN A 337 -1.43 -21.50 9.62
N GLY A 338 -0.68 -21.10 8.60
CA GLY A 338 0.20 -19.93 8.61
C GLY A 338 -0.53 -18.62 8.25
N TYR A 339 0.25 -17.65 7.90
CA TYR A 339 -0.17 -16.26 7.67
C TYR A 339 -0.29 -15.92 6.19
N SER A 340 0.83 -15.90 5.49
CA SER A 340 0.94 -15.63 4.05
C SER A 340 2.30 -16.14 3.54
N ASP A 341 2.42 -16.37 2.23
CA ASP A 341 3.70 -16.60 1.55
C ASP A 341 4.47 -15.31 1.29
N HIS A 342 3.88 -14.15 1.60
CA HIS A 342 4.53 -12.86 1.60
C HIS A 342 4.67 -12.28 3.01
N LEU A 343 5.70 -11.47 3.21
CA LEU A 343 5.91 -10.64 4.39
C LEU A 343 5.49 -9.20 4.10
N PRO A 344 4.84 -8.50 5.05
CA PRO A 344 4.45 -7.12 4.84
C PRO A 344 5.63 -6.18 4.61
N ALA A 345 5.55 -5.33 3.59
CA ALA A 345 6.40 -4.15 3.46
C ALA A 345 5.75 -2.98 4.18
N TRP A 346 6.52 -2.13 4.85
CA TRP A 346 6.00 -0.97 5.56
C TRP A 346 6.89 0.26 5.40
N ALA A 347 6.30 1.44 5.57
CA ALA A 347 7.04 2.69 5.67
C ALA A 347 6.36 3.66 6.63
N ASP A 348 7.15 4.45 7.36
CA ASP A 348 6.69 5.52 8.22
C ASP A 348 6.85 6.86 7.52
N PHE A 349 5.80 7.67 7.59
CA PHE A 349 5.77 9.04 7.11
C PHE A 349 5.62 9.99 8.30
N ARG A 350 6.34 11.11 8.26
CA ARG A 350 6.13 12.24 9.16
C ARG A 350 5.09 13.16 8.54
N LEU A 351 4.06 13.50 9.29
CA LEU A 351 3.06 14.50 8.95
C LEU A 351 3.09 15.64 9.97
N ILE A 352 3.24 16.87 9.50
CA ILE A 352 3.12 18.11 10.28
C ILE A 352 1.77 18.75 9.90
N TYR A 353 0.94 19.13 10.92
CA TYR A 353 -0.43 19.64 10.69
C TYR A 353 -0.85 20.65 11.75
#